data_beb1355dab3ca25eac9e718268ef0024
#
_entry.id   beb1355dab3ca25eac9e718268ef0024
#
_cell.length_a   1.000
_cell.length_b   1.000
_cell.length_c   1.000
_cell.angle_alpha   90.00
_cell.angle_beta   90.00
_cell.angle_gamma   90.00
#
_symmetry.space_group_name_H-M   'P 1'
#
loop_
_entity.id
_entity.type
_entity.pdbx_description
1 polymer ?
#
loop_
_entity_poly.entity_id
_entity_poly.type
_entity_poly.pdbx_seq_one_letter_code
_entity_poly.pdbx_strand_id
1 'polypeptide(L)'
;MVDFLIKNLSFSYPGSEKYALKNIDLTINSGEFIVISGKSGSGKSTLLRMLKPELSPKGALSGEILFFGKTRDSLSLYESAGNIGYILQNPEYQTVTHTVQTELSFGLENLGTEPDAMRLRIAEISAYFSLEKIMDKKVSELSGGQKQLLCLAGILAMHPKAVIFDEPTSQLDPMASEAFLQTVNKLCRENGITVIISEHRLENIIPLCDRLIVLDNGEIISDSHPKKLSPALFRDNDFINSSMPAPMRIFSQFSEITELPLTVSEGRTTLEKLLKDKAVEMPAPEAPNNKTKEYAVEAKGVWFSYDKKRYVLNDFSMKIPKGCFFAILGANAAGKTTAISLMSGLLPLKTGKINILGQDIKKYKSSELFGKTVAVLPQKCESLFSCNTLEEELITAVKSSGLSREEQKKRVEQTAELTEISGLLTRHPYDISGGEMQRAALALILLKKPQIIFMDEPTKGTDALFKKKYASIIKNLCDSGITVIAVSHDTEFCAEYSDRCAFIFDGRCITDTEPKRFFSENFFYTTASNKTAREFFPAAVTEREVTELCKKSLRS
;
A
#
# COMPACT_ATOMS: atom_id res chain seq x y z
N MET A 1 -10.07 -32.24 -0.02
CA MET A 1 -11.42 -32.01 0.54
C MET A 1 -11.82 -30.59 0.16
N VAL A 2 -13.10 -30.30 -0.02
CA VAL A 2 -13.57 -28.94 -0.38
C VAL A 2 -13.96 -28.21 0.91
N ASP A 3 -13.32 -27.07 1.18
CA ASP A 3 -13.63 -26.23 2.35
C ASP A 3 -14.77 -25.25 2.05
N PHE A 4 -14.73 -24.62 0.87
CA PHE A 4 -15.81 -23.71 0.44
C PHE A 4 -16.24 -24.05 -0.98
N LEU A 5 -17.56 -24.11 -1.18
CA LEU A 5 -18.16 -24.27 -2.51
C LEU A 5 -19.21 -23.17 -2.71
N ILE A 6 -18.96 -22.30 -3.67
CA ILE A 6 -19.84 -21.20 -4.04
C ILE A 6 -20.46 -21.53 -5.38
N LYS A 7 -21.80 -21.42 -5.49
CA LYS A 7 -22.56 -21.69 -6.71
C LYS A 7 -23.45 -20.51 -7.06
N ASN A 8 -23.21 -19.93 -8.23
CA ASN A 8 -24.00 -18.87 -8.84
C ASN A 8 -24.34 -17.74 -7.85
N LEU A 9 -23.35 -17.32 -7.04
CA LEU A 9 -23.53 -16.32 -6.01
C LEU A 9 -23.63 -14.93 -6.62
N SER A 10 -24.75 -14.23 -6.34
CA SER A 10 -24.89 -12.82 -6.67
C SER A 10 -25.38 -12.06 -5.43
N PHE A 11 -24.85 -10.85 -5.25
CA PHE A 11 -25.16 -10.01 -4.09
C PHE A 11 -25.20 -8.53 -4.45
N SER A 12 -26.20 -7.81 -3.90
CA SER A 12 -26.27 -6.34 -3.95
C SER A 12 -26.58 -5.76 -2.57
N TYR A 13 -25.93 -4.62 -2.26
CA TYR A 13 -26.20 -3.87 -1.03
C TYR A 13 -27.57 -3.19 -1.07
N PRO A 14 -28.21 -2.94 0.09
CA PRO A 14 -29.49 -2.23 0.15
C PRO A 14 -29.39 -0.86 -0.52
N GLY A 15 -30.37 -0.53 -1.36
CA GLY A 15 -30.40 0.75 -2.09
C GLY A 15 -29.45 0.87 -3.27
N SER A 16 -28.68 -0.18 -3.59
CA SER A 16 -27.83 -0.21 -4.78
C SER A 16 -28.49 -1.02 -5.90
N GLU A 17 -28.57 -0.44 -7.09
CA GLU A 17 -28.98 -1.15 -8.31
C GLU A 17 -27.84 -2.02 -8.88
N LYS A 18 -26.60 -1.81 -8.43
CA LYS A 18 -25.43 -2.54 -8.91
C LYS A 18 -25.13 -3.75 -8.04
N TYR A 19 -24.82 -4.87 -8.69
CA TYR A 19 -24.30 -6.05 -8.01
C TYR A 19 -22.88 -5.77 -7.48
N ALA A 20 -22.64 -6.11 -6.22
CA ALA A 20 -21.29 -6.15 -5.65
C ALA A 20 -20.59 -7.47 -5.99
N LEU A 21 -21.36 -8.56 -6.13
CA LEU A 21 -20.93 -9.86 -6.66
C LEU A 21 -21.96 -10.33 -7.67
N LYS A 22 -21.53 -10.94 -8.77
CA LYS A 22 -22.39 -11.37 -9.86
C LYS A 22 -21.94 -12.71 -10.42
N ASN A 23 -22.83 -13.70 -10.32
CA ASN A 23 -22.63 -15.05 -10.86
C ASN A 23 -21.27 -15.66 -10.47
N ILE A 24 -20.91 -15.60 -9.20
CA ILE A 24 -19.64 -16.17 -8.71
C ILE A 24 -19.81 -17.69 -8.53
N ASP A 25 -19.01 -18.45 -9.25
CA ASP A 25 -18.78 -19.88 -9.05
C ASP A 25 -17.35 -20.09 -8.62
N LEU A 26 -17.14 -20.68 -7.43
CA LEU A 26 -15.80 -20.86 -6.87
C LEU A 26 -15.74 -22.08 -5.96
N THR A 27 -14.77 -22.93 -6.17
CA THR A 27 -14.43 -24.06 -5.30
C THR A 27 -13.07 -23.83 -4.66
N ILE A 28 -13.00 -23.91 -3.33
CA ILE A 28 -11.76 -23.76 -2.55
C ILE A 28 -11.48 -25.09 -1.85
N ASN A 29 -10.33 -25.68 -2.12
CA ASN A 29 -9.93 -26.93 -1.52
C ASN A 29 -9.10 -26.74 -0.25
N SER A 30 -9.12 -27.74 0.62
CA SER A 30 -8.35 -27.73 1.87
C SER A 30 -6.85 -27.57 1.60
N GLY A 31 -6.20 -26.67 2.34
CA GLY A 31 -4.77 -26.42 2.26
C GLY A 31 -4.33 -25.60 1.03
N GLU A 32 -5.24 -25.03 0.24
CA GLU A 32 -4.90 -24.10 -0.84
C GLU A 32 -4.51 -22.71 -0.29
N PHE A 33 -3.50 -22.11 -0.89
CA PHE A 33 -3.16 -20.69 -0.70
C PHE A 33 -3.72 -19.88 -1.88
N ILE A 34 -4.82 -19.17 -1.64
CA ILE A 34 -5.56 -18.43 -2.67
C ILE A 34 -5.38 -16.93 -2.45
N VAL A 35 -5.00 -16.23 -3.52
CA VAL A 35 -4.95 -14.77 -3.55
C VAL A 35 -6.12 -14.24 -4.37
N ILE A 36 -6.89 -13.31 -3.79
CA ILE A 36 -7.97 -12.60 -4.46
C ILE A 36 -7.51 -11.19 -4.75
N SER A 37 -7.45 -10.82 -6.02
CA SER A 37 -7.00 -9.51 -6.48
C SER A 37 -8.07 -8.82 -7.34
N GLY A 38 -7.95 -7.50 -7.51
CA GLY A 38 -8.90 -6.68 -8.28
C GLY A 38 -8.86 -5.22 -7.84
N LYS A 39 -9.42 -4.35 -8.65
CA LYS A 39 -9.55 -2.91 -8.36
C LYS A 39 -10.24 -2.67 -7.01
N SER A 40 -10.02 -1.50 -6.42
CA SER A 40 -10.85 -1.04 -5.30
C SER A 40 -12.32 -1.01 -5.73
N GLY A 41 -13.21 -1.56 -4.88
CA GLY A 41 -14.63 -1.69 -5.21
C GLY A 41 -15.00 -2.85 -6.15
N SER A 42 -14.08 -3.75 -6.53
CA SER A 42 -14.40 -4.92 -7.38
C SER A 42 -15.17 -6.05 -6.68
N GLY A 43 -15.41 -5.96 -5.36
CA GLY A 43 -16.16 -6.96 -4.61
C GLY A 43 -15.31 -7.89 -3.72
N LYS A 44 -13.98 -7.71 -3.63
CA LYS A 44 -13.06 -8.58 -2.84
C LYS A 44 -13.50 -8.75 -1.39
N SER A 45 -13.58 -7.65 -0.63
CA SER A 45 -13.98 -7.69 0.79
C SER A 45 -15.40 -8.21 0.97
N THR A 46 -16.30 -7.95 0.00
CA THR A 46 -17.65 -8.52 0.01
C THR A 46 -17.60 -10.03 -0.14
N LEU A 47 -16.81 -10.56 -1.09
CA LEU A 47 -16.63 -12.00 -1.28
C LEU A 47 -16.01 -12.65 -0.02
N LEU A 48 -14.94 -12.06 0.52
CA LEU A 48 -14.31 -12.56 1.75
C LEU A 48 -15.26 -12.61 2.93
N ARG A 49 -16.07 -11.56 3.13
CA ARG A 49 -17.08 -11.54 4.22
C ARG A 49 -18.18 -12.57 4.01
N MET A 50 -18.55 -12.90 2.77
CA MET A 50 -19.52 -13.98 2.50
C MET A 50 -18.99 -15.35 2.93
N LEU A 51 -17.67 -15.55 2.96
CA LEU A 51 -17.05 -16.80 3.45
C LEU A 51 -17.00 -16.92 4.98
N LYS A 52 -17.42 -15.88 5.72
CA LYS A 52 -17.61 -15.91 7.17
C LYS A 52 -19.05 -15.54 7.49
N PRO A 53 -19.91 -16.53 7.84
CA PRO A 53 -21.35 -16.30 8.01
C PRO A 53 -21.73 -15.10 8.88
N GLU A 54 -20.98 -14.87 9.97
CA GLU A 54 -21.23 -13.79 10.94
C GLU A 54 -20.88 -12.40 10.38
N LEU A 55 -19.97 -12.33 9.40
CA LEU A 55 -19.54 -11.09 8.76
C LEU A 55 -20.26 -10.81 7.43
N SER A 56 -21.12 -11.73 7.00
CA SER A 56 -21.86 -11.61 5.75
C SER A 56 -22.72 -10.34 5.75
N PRO A 57 -22.52 -9.43 4.77
CA PRO A 57 -23.27 -8.19 4.74
C PRO A 57 -24.75 -8.42 4.46
N LYS A 58 -25.61 -7.50 4.96
CA LYS A 58 -27.03 -7.51 4.66
C LYS A 58 -27.30 -6.99 3.26
N GLY A 59 -28.19 -7.63 2.52
CA GLY A 59 -28.56 -7.25 1.16
C GLY A 59 -29.34 -8.33 0.44
N ALA A 60 -29.56 -8.14 -0.87
CA ALA A 60 -30.19 -9.14 -1.72
C ALA A 60 -29.14 -10.17 -2.17
N LEU A 61 -29.33 -11.41 -1.74
CA LEU A 61 -28.44 -12.54 -1.97
C LEU A 61 -29.15 -13.60 -2.80
N SER A 62 -28.50 -14.13 -3.83
CA SER A 62 -28.90 -15.32 -4.56
C SER A 62 -27.73 -16.28 -4.75
N GLY A 63 -28.01 -17.56 -5.02
CA GLY A 63 -27.00 -18.60 -5.07
C GLY A 63 -26.78 -19.30 -3.72
N GLU A 64 -25.75 -20.13 -3.63
CA GLU A 64 -25.49 -21.00 -2.50
C GLU A 64 -24.01 -20.93 -2.09
N ILE A 65 -23.74 -20.97 -0.79
CA ILE A 65 -22.39 -21.18 -0.23
C ILE A 65 -22.44 -22.37 0.72
N LEU A 66 -21.59 -23.36 0.45
CA LEU A 66 -21.37 -24.48 1.36
C LEU A 66 -20.02 -24.30 2.08
N PHE A 67 -20.05 -24.50 3.41
CA PHE A 67 -18.92 -24.42 4.32
C PHE A 67 -18.60 -25.83 4.82
N PHE A 68 -17.49 -26.40 4.41
CA PHE A 68 -17.12 -27.79 4.75
C PHE A 68 -18.26 -28.80 4.45
N GLY A 69 -18.95 -28.61 3.33
CA GLY A 69 -20.10 -29.41 2.90
C GLY A 69 -21.44 -29.07 3.60
N LYS A 70 -21.48 -28.09 4.50
CA LYS A 70 -22.69 -27.63 5.21
C LYS A 70 -23.21 -26.33 4.63
N THR A 71 -24.53 -26.14 4.59
CA THR A 71 -25.14 -24.85 4.29
C THR A 71 -24.95 -23.88 5.44
N ARG A 72 -25.10 -22.58 5.18
CA ARG A 72 -24.99 -21.53 6.19
C ARG A 72 -25.89 -21.78 7.40
N ASP A 73 -27.12 -22.18 7.16
CA ASP A 73 -28.12 -22.39 8.22
C ASP A 73 -27.86 -23.64 9.06
N SER A 74 -27.09 -24.59 8.52
CA SER A 74 -26.69 -25.82 9.22
C SER A 74 -25.34 -25.72 9.93
N LEU A 75 -24.60 -24.62 9.72
CA LEU A 75 -23.33 -24.36 10.39
C LEU A 75 -23.58 -23.61 11.71
N SER A 76 -23.28 -24.24 12.84
CA SER A 76 -23.41 -23.57 14.13
C SER A 76 -22.40 -22.43 14.30
N LEU A 77 -22.74 -21.44 15.14
CA LEU A 77 -21.83 -20.33 15.45
C LEU A 77 -20.48 -20.84 16.00
N TYR A 78 -20.53 -21.86 16.86
CA TYR A 78 -19.34 -22.50 17.42
C TYR A 78 -18.46 -23.12 16.34
N GLU A 79 -19.05 -23.88 15.41
CA GLU A 79 -18.31 -24.48 14.28
C GLU A 79 -17.72 -23.42 13.36
N SER A 80 -18.47 -22.36 13.05
CA SER A 80 -17.99 -21.26 12.24
C SER A 80 -16.84 -20.53 12.92
N ALA A 81 -16.99 -20.18 14.21
CA ALA A 81 -15.97 -19.47 14.98
C ALA A 81 -14.67 -20.27 15.13
N GLY A 82 -14.78 -21.58 15.40
CA GLY A 82 -13.63 -22.46 15.58
C GLY A 82 -12.93 -22.89 14.28
N ASN A 83 -13.66 -23.01 13.15
CA ASN A 83 -13.07 -23.51 11.90
C ASN A 83 -12.66 -22.43 10.91
N ILE A 84 -13.25 -21.21 10.98
CA ILE A 84 -13.00 -20.14 10.02
C ILE A 84 -12.48 -18.92 10.78
N GLY A 85 -11.17 -18.66 10.67
CA GLY A 85 -10.54 -17.42 11.14
C GLY A 85 -10.77 -16.29 10.12
N TYR A 86 -10.92 -15.05 10.62
CA TYR A 86 -10.99 -13.86 9.78
C TYR A 86 -10.09 -12.76 10.35
N ILE A 87 -9.23 -12.20 9.53
CA ILE A 87 -8.31 -11.11 9.89
C ILE A 87 -8.70 -9.87 9.11
N LEU A 88 -9.05 -8.81 9.85
CA LEU A 88 -9.46 -7.52 9.31
C LEU A 88 -8.26 -6.72 8.79
N GLN A 89 -8.52 -5.80 7.87
CA GLN A 89 -7.54 -4.87 7.32
C GLN A 89 -6.86 -4.01 8.41
N ASN A 90 -7.62 -3.56 9.40
CA ASN A 90 -7.09 -2.79 10.52
C ASN A 90 -7.14 -3.62 11.81
N PRO A 91 -6.00 -4.02 12.38
CA PRO A 91 -5.94 -4.80 13.60
C PRO A 91 -6.51 -4.06 14.83
N GLU A 92 -6.57 -2.72 14.80
CA GLU A 92 -7.14 -1.93 15.90
C GLU A 92 -8.66 -2.16 16.06
N TYR A 93 -9.35 -2.55 14.99
CA TYR A 93 -10.79 -2.89 15.05
C TYR A 93 -11.04 -4.34 15.45
N GLN A 94 -10.01 -5.16 15.48
CA GLN A 94 -10.11 -6.59 15.81
C GLN A 94 -9.75 -6.89 17.25
N THR A 95 -8.81 -6.15 17.83
CA THR A 95 -8.38 -6.35 19.22
C THR A 95 -9.44 -5.85 20.20
N VAL A 96 -9.81 -6.70 21.15
CA VAL A 96 -10.95 -6.48 22.08
C VAL A 96 -10.46 -6.26 23.51
N THR A 97 -9.34 -6.86 23.89
CA THR A 97 -8.85 -6.87 25.27
C THR A 97 -7.67 -5.92 25.51
N HIS A 98 -7.27 -5.76 26.76
CA HIS A 98 -6.26 -4.76 27.13
C HIS A 98 -4.82 -5.27 27.03
N THR A 99 -4.55 -6.55 27.27
CA THR A 99 -3.21 -7.12 27.29
C THR A 99 -3.05 -8.21 26.24
N VAL A 100 -1.80 -8.48 25.84
CA VAL A 100 -1.48 -9.54 24.88
C VAL A 100 -1.98 -10.90 25.37
N GLN A 101 -1.77 -11.22 26.64
CA GLN A 101 -2.21 -12.49 27.23
C GLN A 101 -3.72 -12.66 27.16
N THR A 102 -4.50 -11.63 27.54
CA THR A 102 -5.96 -11.70 27.49
C THR A 102 -6.50 -11.76 26.07
N GLU A 103 -5.82 -11.13 25.11
CA GLU A 103 -6.20 -11.21 23.70
C GLU A 103 -6.01 -12.62 23.13
N LEU A 104 -4.92 -13.30 23.48
CA LEU A 104 -4.69 -14.69 23.07
C LEU A 104 -5.69 -15.68 23.70
N SER A 105 -6.15 -15.43 24.93
CA SER A 105 -7.12 -16.28 25.60
C SER A 105 -8.56 -16.05 25.13
N PHE A 106 -8.88 -14.86 24.64
CA PHE A 106 -10.26 -14.42 24.37
C PHE A 106 -11.05 -15.38 23.48
N GLY A 107 -10.47 -15.80 22.35
CA GLY A 107 -11.13 -16.75 21.44
C GLY A 107 -11.33 -18.14 22.06
N LEU A 108 -10.36 -18.61 22.82
CA LEU A 108 -10.39 -19.90 23.50
C LEU A 108 -11.43 -19.94 24.62
N GLU A 109 -11.54 -18.84 25.38
CA GLU A 109 -12.56 -18.69 26.43
C GLU A 109 -13.97 -18.72 25.83
N ASN A 110 -14.20 -18.00 24.75
CA ASN A 110 -15.50 -17.98 24.05
C ASN A 110 -15.87 -19.35 23.43
N LEU A 111 -14.88 -20.16 23.05
CA LEU A 111 -15.08 -21.54 22.61
C LEU A 111 -15.20 -22.53 23.78
N GLY A 112 -15.19 -22.08 25.03
CA GLY A 112 -15.28 -22.96 26.20
C GLY A 112 -14.13 -23.96 26.30
N THR A 113 -12.94 -23.59 25.88
CA THR A 113 -11.74 -24.45 25.93
C THR A 113 -11.37 -24.71 27.39
N GLU A 114 -11.11 -25.97 27.74
CA GLU A 114 -10.69 -26.36 29.10
C GLU A 114 -9.39 -25.63 29.50
N PRO A 115 -9.26 -25.18 30.78
CA PRO A 115 -8.16 -24.33 31.23
C PRO A 115 -6.76 -24.87 30.95
N ASP A 116 -6.55 -26.18 31.09
CA ASP A 116 -5.24 -26.79 30.85
C ASP A 116 -4.90 -26.83 29.33
N ALA A 117 -5.89 -27.12 28.50
CA ALA A 117 -5.74 -27.05 27.04
C ALA A 117 -5.51 -25.60 26.57
N MET A 118 -6.18 -24.63 27.19
CA MET A 118 -5.99 -23.21 26.94
C MET A 118 -4.55 -22.77 27.25
N ARG A 119 -4.04 -23.12 28.45
CA ARG A 119 -2.67 -22.82 28.87
C ARG A 119 -1.64 -23.37 27.87
N LEU A 120 -1.85 -24.62 27.43
CA LEU A 120 -0.96 -25.27 26.47
C LEU A 120 -0.97 -24.52 25.12
N ARG A 121 -2.14 -24.22 24.57
CA ARG A 121 -2.27 -23.50 23.28
C ARG A 121 -1.71 -22.09 23.34
N ILE A 122 -1.93 -21.36 24.43
CA ILE A 122 -1.35 -20.02 24.62
C ILE A 122 0.18 -20.09 24.70
N ALA A 123 0.73 -21.05 25.43
CA ALA A 123 2.17 -21.24 25.51
C ALA A 123 2.79 -21.59 24.16
N GLU A 124 2.17 -22.53 23.42
CA GLU A 124 2.61 -22.94 22.08
C GLU A 124 2.62 -21.75 21.10
N ILE A 125 1.50 -21.04 21.00
CA ILE A 125 1.35 -19.93 20.05
C ILE A 125 2.26 -18.75 20.43
N SER A 126 2.45 -18.50 21.73
CA SER A 126 3.34 -17.45 22.23
C SER A 126 4.80 -17.75 21.88
N ALA A 127 5.24 -18.99 22.04
CA ALA A 127 6.56 -19.45 21.66
C ALA A 127 6.76 -19.37 20.14
N TYR A 128 5.77 -19.81 19.35
CA TYR A 128 5.85 -19.77 17.89
C TYR A 128 6.01 -18.36 17.33
N PHE A 129 5.29 -17.38 17.89
CA PHE A 129 5.33 -15.98 17.45
C PHE A 129 6.28 -15.10 18.28
N SER A 130 7.06 -15.69 19.22
CA SER A 130 8.00 -14.96 20.10
C SER A 130 7.31 -13.84 20.90
N LEU A 131 6.12 -14.10 21.42
CA LEU A 131 5.30 -13.14 22.17
C LEU A 131 5.59 -13.15 23.68
N GLU A 132 6.39 -14.09 24.21
CA GLU A 132 6.59 -14.33 25.64
C GLU A 132 7.04 -13.06 26.39
N LYS A 133 7.89 -12.25 25.75
CA LYS A 133 8.45 -11.02 26.35
C LYS A 133 7.45 -9.86 26.41
N ILE A 134 6.32 -9.99 25.75
CA ILE A 134 5.32 -8.91 25.62
C ILE A 134 3.93 -9.31 26.13
N MET A 135 3.80 -10.49 26.75
CA MET A 135 2.51 -11.01 27.25
C MET A 135 1.77 -10.04 28.18
N ASP A 136 2.50 -9.37 29.08
CA ASP A 136 1.96 -8.41 30.04
C ASP A 136 1.79 -6.99 29.49
N LYS A 137 2.27 -6.73 28.24
CA LYS A 137 2.11 -5.40 27.62
C LYS A 137 0.66 -5.14 27.24
N LYS A 138 0.30 -3.86 27.28
CA LYS A 138 -0.98 -3.40 26.72
C LYS A 138 -0.96 -3.50 25.20
N VAL A 139 -2.07 -3.92 24.60
CA VAL A 139 -2.23 -3.99 23.14
C VAL A 139 -1.99 -2.61 22.49
N SER A 140 -2.37 -1.52 23.17
CA SER A 140 -2.15 -0.15 22.70
C SER A 140 -0.66 0.25 22.56
N GLU A 141 0.24 -0.43 23.28
CA GLU A 141 1.69 -0.18 23.25
C GLU A 141 2.41 -0.91 22.10
N LEU A 142 1.71 -1.80 21.40
CA LEU A 142 2.26 -2.60 20.32
C LEU A 142 2.36 -1.78 19.01
N SER A 143 3.40 -2.06 18.23
CA SER A 143 3.48 -1.58 16.85
C SER A 143 2.41 -2.21 15.96
N GLY A 144 2.09 -1.60 14.80
CA GLY A 144 1.11 -2.15 13.86
C GLY A 144 1.42 -3.59 13.43
N GLY A 145 2.68 -3.92 13.17
CA GLY A 145 3.11 -5.29 12.86
C GLY A 145 2.93 -6.27 14.01
N GLN A 146 3.21 -5.83 15.24
CA GLN A 146 2.98 -6.66 16.42
C GLN A 146 1.49 -6.90 16.69
N LYS A 147 0.63 -5.89 16.47
CA LYS A 147 -0.83 -6.04 16.56
C LYS A 147 -1.34 -7.04 15.51
N GLN A 148 -0.84 -6.96 14.28
CA GLN A 148 -1.22 -7.89 13.22
C GLN A 148 -0.83 -9.33 13.54
N LEU A 149 0.39 -9.55 14.05
CA LEU A 149 0.82 -10.88 14.51
C LEU A 149 0.00 -11.37 15.71
N LEU A 150 -0.37 -10.48 16.63
CA LEU A 150 -1.24 -10.83 17.77
C LEU A 150 -2.63 -11.28 17.30
N CYS A 151 -3.25 -10.57 16.35
CA CYS A 151 -4.53 -10.97 15.77
C CYS A 151 -4.43 -12.36 15.10
N LEU A 152 -3.35 -12.59 14.35
CA LEU A 152 -3.10 -13.91 13.74
C LEU A 152 -2.91 -14.99 14.80
N ALA A 153 -2.11 -14.73 15.82
CA ALA A 153 -1.84 -15.67 16.91
C ALA A 153 -3.13 -16.03 17.68
N GLY A 154 -3.97 -15.05 18.00
CA GLY A 154 -5.26 -15.28 18.69
C GLY A 154 -6.23 -16.16 17.88
N ILE A 155 -6.26 -15.97 16.54
CA ILE A 155 -7.06 -16.82 15.65
C ILE A 155 -6.48 -18.23 15.55
N LEU A 156 -5.17 -18.36 15.39
CA LEU A 156 -4.52 -19.67 15.28
C LEU A 156 -4.58 -20.50 16.55
N ALA A 157 -4.65 -19.86 17.73
CA ALA A 157 -4.86 -20.54 18.99
C ALA A 157 -6.17 -21.39 19.01
N MET A 158 -7.16 -21.01 18.21
CA MET A 158 -8.42 -21.75 18.05
C MET A 158 -8.30 -22.97 17.11
N HIS A 159 -7.16 -23.17 16.43
CA HIS A 159 -6.88 -24.21 15.44
C HIS A 159 -7.87 -24.23 14.26
N PRO A 160 -8.04 -23.12 13.54
CA PRO A 160 -8.96 -23.02 12.41
C PRO A 160 -8.51 -23.90 11.24
N LYS A 161 -9.47 -24.39 10.43
CA LYS A 161 -9.20 -25.09 9.17
C LYS A 161 -8.88 -24.11 8.03
N ALA A 162 -9.51 -22.94 8.07
CA ALA A 162 -9.31 -21.90 7.08
C ALA A 162 -9.12 -20.54 7.76
N VAL A 163 -8.24 -19.69 7.19
CA VAL A 163 -8.06 -18.31 7.62
C VAL A 163 -8.22 -17.38 6.43
N ILE A 164 -9.10 -16.41 6.59
CA ILE A 164 -9.42 -15.38 5.61
C ILE A 164 -8.74 -14.07 6.02
N PHE A 165 -8.06 -13.42 5.09
CA PHE A 165 -7.35 -12.17 5.33
C PHE A 165 -7.85 -11.08 4.38
N ASP A 166 -8.33 -9.97 4.92
CA ASP A 166 -8.75 -8.81 4.14
C ASP A 166 -7.65 -7.73 4.21
N GLU A 167 -6.78 -7.68 3.20
CA GLU A 167 -5.64 -6.74 3.06
C GLU A 167 -4.74 -6.63 4.32
N PRO A 168 -4.25 -7.73 4.86
CA PRO A 168 -3.56 -7.75 6.16
C PRO A 168 -2.23 -6.99 6.16
N THR A 169 -1.61 -6.76 5.00
CA THR A 169 -0.31 -6.08 4.92
C THR A 169 -0.40 -4.58 4.67
N SER A 170 -1.60 -4.04 4.49
CA SER A 170 -1.82 -2.62 4.13
C SER A 170 -1.21 -1.63 5.12
N GLN A 171 -1.16 -1.96 6.41
CA GLN A 171 -0.60 -1.13 7.48
C GLN A 171 0.88 -1.42 7.77
N LEU A 172 1.44 -2.48 7.18
CA LEU A 172 2.80 -2.94 7.43
C LEU A 172 3.82 -2.22 6.53
N ASP A 173 5.05 -2.11 7.01
CA ASP A 173 6.18 -1.76 6.14
C ASP A 173 6.58 -2.96 5.26
N PRO A 174 7.38 -2.76 4.21
CA PRO A 174 7.73 -3.83 3.28
C PRO A 174 8.37 -5.06 3.94
N MET A 175 9.27 -4.87 4.93
CA MET A 175 9.94 -5.99 5.61
C MET A 175 8.98 -6.75 6.53
N ALA A 176 8.16 -6.03 7.31
CA ALA A 176 7.15 -6.65 8.16
C ALA A 176 6.07 -7.36 7.34
N SER A 177 5.68 -6.79 6.19
CA SER A 177 4.75 -7.40 5.23
C SER A 177 5.29 -8.72 4.69
N GLU A 178 6.54 -8.74 4.23
CA GLU A 178 7.18 -9.95 3.72
C GLU A 178 7.27 -11.05 4.80
N ALA A 179 7.75 -10.70 6.00
CA ALA A 179 7.84 -11.63 7.12
C ALA A 179 6.46 -12.20 7.51
N PHE A 180 5.42 -11.37 7.51
CA PHE A 180 4.05 -11.78 7.77
C PHE A 180 3.55 -12.79 6.72
N LEU A 181 3.70 -12.48 5.43
CA LEU A 181 3.28 -13.35 4.33
C LEU A 181 4.04 -14.68 4.31
N GLN A 182 5.34 -14.68 4.61
CA GLN A 182 6.13 -15.91 4.76
C GLN A 182 5.61 -16.76 5.93
N THR A 183 5.24 -16.14 7.04
CA THR A 183 4.63 -16.84 8.18
C THR A 183 3.30 -17.47 7.79
N VAL A 184 2.43 -16.72 7.10
CA VAL A 184 1.13 -17.25 6.62
C VAL A 184 1.34 -18.41 5.63
N ASN A 185 2.31 -18.29 4.72
CA ASN A 185 2.64 -19.35 3.79
C ASN A 185 3.12 -20.62 4.53
N LYS A 186 4.00 -20.46 5.52
CA LYS A 186 4.47 -21.59 6.35
C LYS A 186 3.31 -22.29 7.04
N LEU A 187 2.37 -21.56 7.61
CA LEU A 187 1.16 -22.12 8.24
C LEU A 187 0.31 -22.92 7.24
N CYS A 188 0.14 -22.41 6.03
CA CYS A 188 -0.57 -23.13 4.97
C CYS A 188 0.14 -24.45 4.63
N ARG A 189 1.46 -24.41 4.37
CA ARG A 189 2.23 -25.57 3.89
C ARG A 189 2.49 -26.63 4.96
N GLU A 190 2.76 -26.22 6.20
CA GLU A 190 3.12 -27.14 7.29
C GLU A 190 1.89 -27.63 8.06
N ASN A 191 0.89 -26.77 8.29
CA ASN A 191 -0.29 -27.13 9.07
C ASN A 191 -1.52 -27.47 8.21
N GLY A 192 -1.44 -27.34 6.90
CA GLY A 192 -2.54 -27.62 5.98
C GLY A 192 -3.73 -26.65 6.12
N ILE A 193 -3.51 -25.46 6.67
CA ILE A 193 -4.56 -24.43 6.85
C ILE A 193 -4.85 -23.83 5.48
N THR A 194 -6.13 -23.77 5.11
CA THR A 194 -6.57 -23.07 3.89
C THR A 194 -6.44 -21.56 4.09
N VAL A 195 -5.73 -20.89 3.18
CA VAL A 195 -5.49 -19.46 3.22
C VAL A 195 -6.20 -18.77 2.07
N ILE A 196 -7.05 -17.79 2.38
CA ILE A 196 -7.73 -16.95 1.41
C ILE A 196 -7.38 -15.50 1.74
N ILE A 197 -6.69 -14.82 0.86
CA ILE A 197 -6.14 -13.49 1.16
C ILE A 197 -6.44 -12.51 0.02
N SER A 198 -6.99 -11.34 0.36
CA SER A 198 -7.00 -10.21 -0.56
C SER A 198 -5.78 -9.33 -0.35
N GLU A 199 -5.16 -8.87 -1.43
CA GLU A 199 -4.02 -7.96 -1.37
C GLU A 199 -3.96 -7.03 -2.59
N HIS A 200 -3.39 -5.83 -2.36
CA HIS A 200 -3.08 -4.86 -3.41
C HIS A 200 -1.61 -4.92 -3.85
N ARG A 201 -0.71 -5.30 -2.93
CA ARG A 201 0.73 -5.45 -3.22
C ARG A 201 1.03 -6.89 -3.56
N LEU A 202 1.03 -7.20 -4.83
CA LEU A 202 1.09 -8.58 -5.31
C LEU A 202 2.51 -9.14 -5.44
N GLU A 203 3.56 -8.31 -5.39
CA GLU A 203 4.95 -8.74 -5.62
C GLU A 203 5.42 -9.85 -4.68
N ASN A 204 5.12 -9.72 -3.38
CA ASN A 204 5.60 -10.68 -2.39
C ASN A 204 4.64 -11.86 -2.16
N ILE A 205 3.38 -11.75 -2.59
CA ILE A 205 2.37 -12.78 -2.34
C ILE A 205 2.14 -13.71 -3.53
N ILE A 206 2.24 -13.22 -4.75
CA ILE A 206 2.04 -14.01 -5.98
C ILE A 206 2.96 -15.24 -6.05
N PRO A 207 4.26 -15.15 -5.67
CA PRO A 207 5.13 -16.33 -5.65
C PRO A 207 4.73 -17.41 -4.65
N LEU A 208 3.88 -17.09 -3.67
CA LEU A 208 3.48 -17.99 -2.58
C LEU A 208 2.16 -18.70 -2.86
N CYS A 209 1.32 -18.16 -3.75
CA CYS A 209 -0.04 -18.66 -3.96
C CYS A 209 -0.11 -19.80 -4.99
N ASP A 210 -1.07 -20.69 -4.74
CA ASP A 210 -1.41 -21.77 -5.67
C ASP A 210 -2.35 -21.28 -6.77
N ARG A 211 -3.26 -20.35 -6.41
CA ARG A 211 -4.26 -19.80 -7.32
C ARG A 211 -4.42 -18.30 -7.11
N LEU A 212 -4.51 -17.61 -8.22
CA LEU A 212 -4.85 -16.20 -8.29
C LEU A 212 -6.24 -16.04 -8.88
N ILE A 213 -7.15 -15.47 -8.10
CA ILE A 213 -8.49 -15.11 -8.52
C ILE A 213 -8.52 -13.60 -8.76
N VAL A 214 -8.88 -13.19 -9.96
CA VAL A 214 -9.00 -11.77 -10.30
C VAL A 214 -10.47 -11.40 -10.43
N LEU A 215 -10.89 -10.44 -9.62
CA LEU A 215 -12.24 -9.87 -9.61
C LEU A 215 -12.27 -8.53 -10.34
N ASP A 216 -13.21 -8.36 -11.25
CA ASP A 216 -13.54 -7.06 -11.84
C ASP A 216 -15.06 -6.90 -11.90
N ASN A 217 -15.57 -5.74 -11.41
CA ASN A 217 -17.00 -5.42 -11.37
C ASN A 217 -17.91 -6.53 -10.79
N GLY A 218 -17.42 -7.22 -9.76
CA GLY A 218 -18.16 -8.29 -9.08
C GLY A 218 -18.13 -9.65 -9.76
N GLU A 219 -17.42 -9.82 -10.86
CA GLU A 219 -17.26 -11.09 -11.59
C GLU A 219 -15.82 -11.62 -11.50
N ILE A 220 -15.64 -12.94 -11.53
CA ILE A 220 -14.33 -13.57 -11.65
C ILE A 220 -13.92 -13.55 -13.12
N ILE A 221 -12.86 -12.80 -13.45
CA ILE A 221 -12.32 -12.72 -14.81
C ILE A 221 -11.13 -13.66 -15.04
N SER A 222 -10.52 -14.16 -13.96
CA SER A 222 -9.46 -15.18 -14.02
C SER A 222 -9.42 -15.96 -12.71
N ASP A 223 -9.23 -17.26 -12.82
CA ASP A 223 -8.97 -18.21 -11.73
C ASP A 223 -7.95 -19.22 -12.23
N SER A 224 -6.68 -19.01 -11.91
CA SER A 224 -5.59 -19.85 -12.41
C SER A 224 -4.33 -19.75 -11.56
N HIS A 225 -3.41 -20.69 -11.75
CA HIS A 225 -2.05 -20.54 -11.21
C HIS A 225 -1.37 -19.30 -11.85
N PRO A 226 -0.69 -18.42 -11.06
CA PRO A 226 -0.14 -17.15 -11.55
C PRO A 226 0.74 -17.27 -12.80
N LYS A 227 1.57 -18.31 -12.90
CA LYS A 227 2.43 -18.56 -14.08
C LYS A 227 1.66 -18.71 -15.39
N LYS A 228 0.38 -19.11 -15.31
CA LYS A 228 -0.50 -19.41 -16.46
C LYS A 228 -1.44 -18.26 -16.80
N LEU A 229 -1.28 -17.10 -16.19
CA LEU A 229 -2.05 -15.91 -16.56
C LEU A 229 -1.85 -15.58 -18.04
N SER A 230 -2.97 -15.40 -18.74
CA SER A 230 -2.93 -15.07 -20.18
C SER A 230 -2.28 -13.70 -20.42
N PRO A 231 -1.33 -13.59 -21.37
CA PRO A 231 -0.81 -12.28 -21.81
C PRO A 231 -1.90 -11.31 -22.31
N ALA A 232 -3.03 -11.83 -22.79
CA ALA A 232 -4.18 -11.00 -23.18
C ALA A 232 -4.74 -10.21 -21.98
N LEU A 233 -4.82 -10.81 -20.79
CA LEU A 233 -5.28 -10.13 -19.58
C LEU A 233 -4.42 -8.91 -19.24
N PHE A 234 -3.10 -8.95 -19.49
CA PHE A 234 -2.21 -7.80 -19.27
C PHE A 234 -2.47 -6.67 -20.26
N ARG A 235 -2.90 -6.98 -21.49
CA ARG A 235 -3.23 -5.96 -22.50
C ARG A 235 -4.61 -5.35 -22.30
N ASP A 236 -5.57 -6.17 -21.90
CA ASP A 236 -6.99 -5.81 -21.87
C ASP A 236 -7.43 -5.28 -20.51
N ASN A 237 -6.61 -5.45 -19.46
CA ASN A 237 -6.94 -5.02 -18.11
C ASN A 237 -5.79 -4.21 -17.47
N ASP A 238 -5.99 -2.89 -17.39
CA ASP A 238 -5.01 -1.95 -16.80
C ASP A 238 -4.65 -2.26 -15.35
N PHE A 239 -5.57 -2.83 -14.57
CA PHE A 239 -5.31 -3.19 -13.19
C PHE A 239 -4.29 -4.34 -13.15
N ILE A 240 -4.52 -5.42 -13.90
CA ILE A 240 -3.58 -6.55 -13.98
C ILE A 240 -2.22 -6.07 -14.46
N ASN A 241 -2.21 -5.31 -15.56
CA ASN A 241 -0.97 -4.76 -16.11
C ASN A 241 -0.17 -3.89 -15.13
N SER A 242 -0.84 -3.26 -14.16
CA SER A 242 -0.19 -2.35 -13.21
C SER A 242 0.15 -2.99 -11.88
N SER A 243 -0.57 -4.04 -11.46
CA SER A 243 -0.53 -4.61 -10.10
C SER A 243 0.33 -5.86 -9.98
N MET A 244 0.53 -6.59 -11.10
CA MET A 244 1.34 -7.81 -11.07
C MET A 244 2.83 -7.51 -10.83
N PRO A 245 3.61 -8.49 -10.31
CA PRO A 245 5.05 -8.36 -10.15
C PRO A 245 5.76 -7.88 -11.42
N ALA A 246 6.78 -7.02 -11.27
CA ALA A 246 7.50 -6.45 -12.41
C ALA A 246 8.03 -7.50 -13.40
N PRO A 247 8.59 -8.66 -13.00
CA PRO A 247 8.96 -9.71 -13.94
C PRO A 247 7.79 -10.21 -14.80
N MET A 248 6.61 -10.43 -14.20
CA MET A 248 5.43 -10.85 -14.96
C MET A 248 5.03 -9.81 -16.00
N ARG A 249 5.02 -8.54 -15.63
CA ARG A 249 4.67 -7.41 -16.51
C ARG A 249 5.65 -7.26 -17.68
N ILE A 250 6.94 -7.33 -17.40
CA ILE A 250 7.99 -7.29 -18.43
C ILE A 250 7.80 -8.44 -19.43
N PHE A 251 7.70 -9.67 -18.94
CA PHE A 251 7.71 -10.85 -19.79
C PHE A 251 6.35 -11.17 -20.44
N SER A 252 5.24 -10.64 -19.95
CA SER A 252 3.93 -10.73 -20.62
C SER A 252 3.90 -10.03 -21.99
N GLN A 253 4.90 -9.19 -22.28
CA GLN A 253 5.06 -8.48 -23.56
C GLN A 253 5.71 -9.31 -24.67
N PHE A 254 6.17 -10.53 -24.35
CA PHE A 254 6.91 -11.41 -25.27
C PHE A 254 6.12 -12.70 -25.51
N SER A 255 5.79 -12.95 -26.78
CA SER A 255 4.97 -14.11 -27.21
C SER A 255 5.65 -15.45 -27.03
N GLU A 256 6.99 -15.47 -26.97
CA GLU A 256 7.81 -16.65 -26.78
C GLU A 256 7.76 -17.22 -25.35
N ILE A 257 7.27 -16.43 -24.41
CA ILE A 257 7.19 -16.80 -23.00
C ILE A 257 5.85 -17.47 -22.72
N THR A 258 5.90 -18.76 -22.44
CA THR A 258 4.71 -19.59 -22.15
C THR A 258 4.32 -19.60 -20.68
N GLU A 259 5.31 -19.47 -19.78
CA GLU A 259 5.12 -19.37 -18.33
C GLU A 259 5.75 -18.09 -17.82
N LEU A 260 4.94 -17.25 -17.16
CA LEU A 260 5.40 -15.97 -16.64
C LEU A 260 6.29 -16.16 -15.39
N PRO A 261 7.45 -15.47 -15.31
CA PRO A 261 8.28 -15.50 -14.12
C PRO A 261 7.61 -14.72 -12.98
N LEU A 262 7.50 -15.33 -11.81
CA LEU A 262 6.84 -14.72 -10.64
C LEU A 262 7.80 -13.90 -9.78
N THR A 263 9.10 -14.25 -9.81
CA THR A 263 10.13 -13.63 -8.97
C THR A 263 11.21 -12.96 -9.81
N VAL A 264 11.96 -12.06 -9.17
CA VAL A 264 13.16 -11.42 -9.78
C VAL A 264 14.15 -12.49 -10.26
N SER A 265 14.37 -13.55 -9.49
CA SER A 265 15.29 -14.64 -9.86
C SER A 265 14.82 -15.40 -11.10
N GLU A 266 13.52 -15.77 -11.15
CA GLU A 266 12.94 -16.40 -12.34
C GLU A 266 12.99 -15.45 -13.54
N GLY A 267 12.72 -14.15 -13.33
CA GLY A 267 12.81 -13.12 -14.36
C GLY A 267 14.20 -12.99 -14.94
N ARG A 268 15.24 -13.02 -14.09
CA ARG A 268 16.65 -12.99 -14.53
C ARG A 268 16.98 -14.20 -15.41
N THR A 269 16.65 -15.41 -14.96
CA THR A 269 16.85 -16.64 -15.73
C THR A 269 16.08 -16.63 -17.07
N THR A 270 14.88 -16.05 -17.08
CA THR A 270 14.08 -15.90 -18.31
C THR A 270 14.75 -14.91 -19.27
N LEU A 271 15.29 -13.82 -18.74
CA LEU A 271 16.01 -12.82 -19.53
C LEU A 271 17.30 -13.40 -20.15
N GLU A 272 18.08 -14.17 -19.37
CA GLU A 272 19.26 -14.90 -19.87
C GLU A 272 18.91 -15.79 -21.06
N LYS A 273 17.82 -16.56 -20.95
CA LYS A 273 17.35 -17.42 -22.04
C LYS A 273 16.89 -16.63 -23.26
N LEU A 274 16.19 -15.53 -23.04
CA LEU A 274 15.62 -14.68 -24.09
C LEU A 274 16.72 -13.95 -24.89
N LEU A 275 17.79 -13.52 -24.22
CA LEU A 275 18.90 -12.75 -24.81
C LEU A 275 20.12 -13.62 -25.13
N LYS A 276 20.02 -14.94 -25.01
CA LYS A 276 21.11 -15.86 -25.35
C LYS A 276 21.55 -15.63 -26.79
N ASP A 277 22.86 -15.41 -26.97
CA ASP A 277 23.50 -15.18 -28.28
C ASP A 277 23.05 -13.89 -29.01
N LYS A 278 22.43 -12.93 -28.28
CA LYS A 278 22.02 -11.62 -28.82
C LYS A 278 23.00 -10.52 -28.43
N ALA A 279 23.19 -9.57 -29.33
CA ALA A 279 23.97 -8.36 -29.02
C ALA A 279 23.16 -7.46 -28.09
N VAL A 280 23.72 -7.13 -26.93
CA VAL A 280 23.08 -6.23 -25.96
C VAL A 280 23.54 -4.80 -26.23
N GLU A 281 22.64 -3.95 -26.74
CA GLU A 281 22.91 -2.52 -26.87
C GLU A 281 22.77 -1.86 -25.49
N MET A 282 23.88 -1.30 -24.99
CA MET A 282 23.85 -0.47 -23.79
C MET A 282 23.58 0.99 -24.19
N PRO A 283 22.53 1.63 -23.65
CA PRO A 283 22.34 3.05 -23.85
C PRO A 283 23.49 3.84 -23.23
N ALA A 284 23.98 4.87 -23.96
CA ALA A 284 24.99 5.77 -23.42
C ALA A 284 24.48 6.45 -22.12
N PRO A 285 25.35 6.63 -21.12
CA PRO A 285 24.97 7.33 -19.90
C PRO A 285 24.55 8.77 -20.23
N GLU A 286 23.37 9.16 -19.78
CA GLU A 286 22.88 10.54 -19.91
C GLU A 286 23.76 11.48 -19.08
N ALA A 287 24.19 12.59 -19.66
CA ALA A 287 24.96 13.61 -18.97
C ALA A 287 24.09 14.28 -17.88
N PRO A 288 24.62 14.53 -16.68
CA PRO A 288 23.88 15.17 -15.60
C PRO A 288 23.41 16.58 -16.03
N ASN A 289 22.13 16.84 -15.85
CA ASN A 289 21.51 18.13 -16.20
C ASN A 289 21.82 19.18 -15.11
N ASN A 290 22.98 19.83 -15.20
CA ASN A 290 23.50 20.82 -14.27
C ASN A 290 22.91 22.24 -14.46
N LYS A 291 21.61 22.39 -14.61
CA LYS A 291 21.00 23.73 -14.56
C LYS A 291 21.04 24.24 -13.13
N THR A 292 21.56 25.46 -12.91
CA THR A 292 21.48 26.20 -11.65
C THR A 292 20.00 26.37 -11.29
N LYS A 293 19.53 25.59 -10.30
CA LYS A 293 18.13 25.59 -9.91
C LYS A 293 17.96 26.47 -8.67
N GLU A 294 16.90 27.29 -8.65
CA GLU A 294 16.42 27.88 -7.42
C GLU A 294 15.89 26.78 -6.49
N TYR A 295 16.14 26.91 -5.18
CA TYR A 295 15.72 25.92 -4.23
C TYR A 295 14.41 26.33 -3.54
N ALA A 296 13.47 25.39 -3.44
CA ALA A 296 12.25 25.55 -2.65
C ALA A 296 12.54 25.39 -1.16
N VAL A 297 13.40 24.41 -0.81
CA VAL A 297 13.81 24.13 0.57
C VAL A 297 15.31 23.92 0.64
N GLU A 298 15.95 24.56 1.62
CA GLU A 298 17.35 24.30 1.96
C GLU A 298 17.47 24.04 3.46
N ALA A 299 17.89 22.86 3.85
CA ALA A 299 18.24 22.49 5.21
C ALA A 299 19.76 22.37 5.32
N LYS A 300 20.36 22.95 6.38
CA LYS A 300 21.81 22.90 6.65
C LYS A 300 22.08 22.62 8.11
N GLY A 301 22.85 21.55 8.39
CA GLY A 301 23.36 21.22 9.72
C GLY A 301 22.25 21.07 10.75
N VAL A 302 21.13 20.41 10.39
CA VAL A 302 19.98 20.26 11.27
C VAL A 302 20.21 19.09 12.23
N TRP A 303 20.08 19.36 13.53
CA TRP A 303 20.11 18.36 14.59
C TRP A 303 18.79 18.37 15.33
N PHE A 304 18.22 17.19 15.56
CA PHE A 304 16.94 17.08 16.26
C PHE A 304 16.82 15.79 17.09
N SER A 305 16.26 15.95 18.29
CA SER A 305 15.85 14.85 19.18
C SER A 305 14.53 15.18 19.86
N TYR A 306 13.71 14.17 20.10
CA TYR A 306 12.46 14.31 20.86
C TYR A 306 12.71 14.39 22.36
N ASP A 307 13.59 13.55 22.90
CA ASP A 307 13.78 13.27 24.33
C ASP A 307 15.16 13.67 24.89
N LYS A 308 16.01 14.34 24.13
CA LYS A 308 17.42 14.70 24.44
C LYS A 308 18.38 13.50 24.62
N LYS A 309 17.91 12.26 24.56
CA LYS A 309 18.76 11.07 24.75
C LYS A 309 19.34 10.56 23.44
N ARG A 310 18.56 10.64 22.34
CA ARG A 310 18.99 10.16 21.04
C ARG A 310 18.62 11.17 19.96
N TYR A 311 19.60 11.53 19.13
CA TYR A 311 19.31 12.33 17.94
C TYR A 311 18.60 11.47 16.88
N VAL A 312 17.55 12.01 16.31
CA VAL A 312 16.82 11.43 15.18
C VAL A 312 17.34 12.00 13.87
N LEU A 313 17.77 13.28 13.86
CA LEU A 313 18.53 13.88 12.76
C LEU A 313 19.89 14.31 13.28
N ASN A 314 20.94 13.98 12.51
CA ASN A 314 22.34 14.16 12.83
C ASN A 314 23.03 14.92 11.69
N ASP A 315 23.29 16.21 11.84
CA ASP A 315 23.92 17.06 10.81
C ASP A 315 23.20 16.93 9.44
N PHE A 316 21.86 16.90 9.49
CA PHE A 316 21.04 16.71 8.31
C PHE A 316 21.10 17.94 7.41
N SER A 317 21.49 17.73 6.15
CA SER A 317 21.58 18.77 5.13
C SER A 317 20.95 18.27 3.82
N MET A 318 20.09 19.09 3.18
CA MET A 318 19.38 18.73 1.96
C MET A 318 18.99 19.99 1.19
N LYS A 319 18.99 19.92 -0.16
CA LYS A 319 18.55 21.01 -1.02
C LYS A 319 17.52 20.50 -2.02
N ILE A 320 16.34 21.08 -2.04
CA ILE A 320 15.22 20.66 -2.87
C ILE A 320 14.93 21.73 -3.91
N PRO A 321 15.07 21.46 -5.21
CA PRO A 321 14.77 22.41 -6.28
C PRO A 321 13.29 22.80 -6.32
N LYS A 322 12.98 24.00 -6.86
CA LYS A 322 11.61 24.43 -7.10
C LYS A 322 10.97 23.64 -8.26
N GLY A 323 9.63 23.43 -8.18
CA GLY A 323 8.81 22.92 -9.26
C GLY A 323 9.14 21.47 -9.65
N CYS A 324 9.60 20.65 -8.70
CA CYS A 324 9.91 19.24 -8.95
C CYS A 324 9.18 18.31 -7.97
N PHE A 325 9.03 17.06 -8.38
CA PHE A 325 8.66 15.97 -7.49
C PHE A 325 9.91 15.36 -6.88
N PHE A 326 10.12 15.57 -5.59
CA PHE A 326 11.28 15.13 -4.83
C PHE A 326 10.90 13.98 -3.90
N ALA A 327 11.47 12.79 -4.11
CA ALA A 327 11.22 11.61 -3.29
C ALA A 327 12.30 11.43 -2.20
N ILE A 328 11.88 11.20 -0.97
CA ILE A 328 12.76 10.89 0.17
C ILE A 328 12.58 9.43 0.54
N LEU A 329 13.64 8.65 0.41
CA LEU A 329 13.71 7.22 0.65
C LEU A 329 14.57 6.91 1.88
N GLY A 330 14.43 5.70 2.45
CA GLY A 330 15.22 5.25 3.59
C GLY A 330 14.46 4.24 4.44
N ALA A 331 15.16 3.56 5.34
CA ALA A 331 14.58 2.57 6.24
C ALA A 331 13.58 3.20 7.23
N ASN A 332 12.76 2.36 7.89
CA ASN A 332 11.93 2.82 8.99
C ASN A 332 12.79 3.38 10.12
N ALA A 333 12.27 4.38 10.82
CA ALA A 333 12.98 5.12 11.87
C ALA A 333 14.28 5.83 11.41
N ALA A 334 14.58 5.94 10.10
CA ALA A 334 15.73 6.70 9.59
C ALA A 334 15.62 8.22 9.77
N GLY A 335 14.47 8.73 10.22
CA GLY A 335 14.24 10.16 10.45
C GLY A 335 13.47 10.88 9.33
N LYS A 336 12.90 10.16 8.35
CA LYS A 336 12.19 10.73 7.18
C LYS A 336 11.03 11.65 7.58
N THR A 337 10.06 11.14 8.32
CA THR A 337 8.90 11.91 8.83
C THR A 337 9.33 13.09 9.69
N THR A 338 10.39 12.92 10.51
CA THR A 338 10.96 14.01 11.32
C THR A 338 11.58 15.08 10.43
N ALA A 339 12.29 14.69 9.37
CA ALA A 339 12.89 15.63 8.43
C ALA A 339 11.83 16.49 7.71
N ILE A 340 10.76 15.87 7.17
CA ILE A 340 9.68 16.64 6.54
C ILE A 340 8.91 17.51 7.56
N SER A 341 8.71 17.04 8.79
CA SER A 341 8.05 17.80 9.84
C SER A 341 8.85 19.05 10.25
N LEU A 342 10.19 18.97 10.25
CA LEU A 342 11.06 20.13 10.50
C LEU A 342 11.12 21.06 9.28
N MET A 343 11.26 20.51 8.06
CA MET A 343 11.30 21.29 6.83
C MET A 343 9.97 21.99 6.53
N SER A 344 8.85 21.41 6.94
CA SER A 344 7.52 22.02 6.80
C SER A 344 7.18 23.03 7.92
N GLY A 345 7.94 23.04 9.03
CA GLY A 345 7.67 23.90 10.19
C GLY A 345 6.67 23.34 11.20
N LEU A 346 6.23 22.07 11.05
CA LEU A 346 5.38 21.39 12.04
C LEU A 346 6.12 21.15 13.36
N LEU A 347 7.44 20.91 13.28
CA LEU A 347 8.30 20.80 14.46
C LEU A 347 9.21 22.03 14.58
N PRO A 348 9.46 22.53 15.80
CA PRO A 348 10.31 23.67 16.02
C PRO A 348 11.78 23.34 15.75
N LEU A 349 12.43 24.13 14.90
CA LEU A 349 13.86 24.01 14.60
C LEU A 349 14.70 24.55 15.76
N LYS A 350 15.46 23.67 16.45
CA LYS A 350 16.35 24.01 17.55
C LYS A 350 17.76 24.33 17.07
N THR A 351 18.33 23.44 16.26
CA THR A 351 19.73 23.53 15.80
C THR A 351 19.78 23.39 14.28
N GLY A 352 20.65 24.18 13.64
CA GLY A 352 20.77 24.25 12.18
C GLY A 352 19.96 25.38 11.57
N LYS A 353 19.84 25.35 10.25
CA LYS A 353 19.12 26.37 9.45
C LYS A 353 18.23 25.70 8.41
N ILE A 354 17.01 26.17 8.28
CA ILE A 354 16.09 25.79 7.20
C ILE A 354 15.59 27.05 6.52
N ASN A 355 15.77 27.14 5.21
CA ASN A 355 15.23 28.18 4.36
C ASN A 355 14.09 27.62 3.51
N ILE A 356 12.98 28.33 3.45
CA ILE A 356 11.84 28.06 2.56
C ILE A 356 11.76 29.21 1.56
N LEU A 357 11.83 28.90 0.26
CA LEU A 357 11.83 29.89 -0.82
C LEU A 357 12.85 31.04 -0.60
N GLY A 358 14.02 30.71 -0.07
CA GLY A 358 15.10 31.65 0.22
C GLY A 358 15.01 32.36 1.58
N GLN A 359 13.89 32.30 2.30
CA GLN A 359 13.71 32.93 3.60
C GLN A 359 13.85 31.92 4.74
N ASP A 360 14.50 32.30 5.84
CA ASP A 360 14.64 31.46 7.05
C ASP A 360 13.26 31.13 7.63
N ILE A 361 12.99 29.83 7.89
CA ILE A 361 11.69 29.35 8.38
C ILE A 361 11.26 30.02 9.69
N LYS A 362 12.21 30.43 10.53
CA LYS A 362 11.93 31.14 11.80
C LYS A 362 11.37 32.54 11.61
N LYS A 363 11.50 33.11 10.40
CA LYS A 363 10.97 34.44 10.08
C LYS A 363 9.53 34.42 9.57
N TYR A 364 9.01 33.24 9.20
CA TYR A 364 7.61 33.13 8.79
C TYR A 364 6.67 33.17 9.99
N LYS A 365 5.56 33.87 9.83
CA LYS A 365 4.41 33.73 10.73
C LYS A 365 3.68 32.41 10.35
N SER A 366 3.15 31.69 11.34
CA SER A 366 2.43 30.42 11.09
C SER A 366 1.28 30.60 10.09
N SER A 367 0.56 31.72 10.12
CA SER A 367 -0.52 32.04 9.18
C SER A 367 -0.03 32.21 7.73
N GLU A 368 1.18 32.72 7.52
CA GLU A 368 1.80 32.89 6.22
C GLU A 368 2.36 31.54 5.72
N LEU A 369 3.11 30.83 6.60
CA LEU A 369 3.72 29.55 6.27
C LEU A 369 2.66 28.52 5.85
N PHE A 370 1.65 28.27 6.71
CA PHE A 370 0.60 27.27 6.46
C PHE A 370 -0.62 27.81 5.69
N GLY A 371 -0.69 29.11 5.48
CA GLY A 371 -1.79 29.74 4.74
C GLY A 371 -1.62 29.67 3.23
N LYS A 372 -0.39 29.87 2.70
CA LYS A 372 -0.12 30.00 1.27
C LYS A 372 1.23 29.39 0.82
N THR A 373 2.16 29.12 1.74
CA THR A 373 3.51 28.73 1.35
C THR A 373 3.67 27.21 1.38
N VAL A 374 3.30 26.58 2.48
CA VAL A 374 3.51 25.14 2.73
C VAL A 374 2.18 24.47 3.05
N ALA A 375 1.97 23.30 2.49
CA ALA A 375 0.94 22.37 2.93
C ALA A 375 1.55 21.01 3.27
N VAL A 376 0.93 20.28 4.19
CA VAL A 376 1.36 18.96 4.62
C VAL A 376 0.20 17.99 4.51
N LEU A 377 0.44 16.89 3.79
CA LEU A 377 -0.43 15.73 3.72
C LEU A 377 0.10 14.66 4.68
N PRO A 378 -0.56 14.43 5.81
CA PRO A 378 -0.11 13.44 6.79
C PRO A 378 -0.37 12.02 6.31
N GLN A 379 0.29 11.04 6.92
CA GLN A 379 0.09 9.62 6.62
C GLN A 379 -1.35 9.15 6.92
N LYS A 380 -1.97 9.64 8.01
CA LYS A 380 -3.38 9.39 8.38
C LYS A 380 -4.23 10.56 7.92
N CYS A 381 -4.74 10.48 6.69
CA CYS A 381 -5.54 11.54 6.07
C CYS A 381 -6.89 11.76 6.77
N GLU A 382 -7.44 10.74 7.44
CA GLU A 382 -8.71 10.82 8.17
C GLU A 382 -8.71 11.96 9.19
N SER A 383 -7.57 12.25 9.79
CA SER A 383 -7.43 13.31 10.78
C SER A 383 -7.66 14.75 10.25
N LEU A 384 -7.72 14.90 8.93
CA LEU A 384 -7.97 16.21 8.29
C LEU A 384 -9.46 16.53 8.15
N PHE A 385 -10.34 15.55 8.33
CA PHE A 385 -11.77 15.70 8.09
C PHE A 385 -12.56 15.77 9.39
N SER A 386 -13.50 16.72 9.43
CA SER A 386 -14.35 17.00 10.61
C SER A 386 -15.82 17.21 10.27
N CYS A 387 -16.14 17.42 8.99
CA CYS A 387 -17.50 17.66 8.51
C CYS A 387 -18.22 16.36 8.08
N ASN A 388 -19.54 16.43 7.89
CA ASN A 388 -20.34 15.29 7.50
C ASN A 388 -20.22 14.96 6.00
N THR A 389 -19.85 15.91 5.15
CA THR A 389 -19.65 15.68 3.72
C THR A 389 -18.32 16.27 3.26
N LEU A 390 -17.76 15.72 2.18
CA LEU A 390 -16.56 16.27 1.56
C LEU A 390 -16.78 17.71 1.04
N GLU A 391 -17.98 18.00 0.51
CA GLU A 391 -18.30 19.35 0.04
C GLU A 391 -18.23 20.36 1.18
N GLU A 392 -18.85 20.08 2.34
CA GLU A 392 -18.79 20.93 3.52
C GLU A 392 -17.36 21.18 4.00
N GLU A 393 -16.52 20.14 4.00
CA GLU A 393 -15.11 20.23 4.37
C GLU A 393 -14.35 21.18 3.44
N LEU A 394 -14.49 20.99 2.12
CA LEU A 394 -13.81 21.80 1.11
C LEU A 394 -14.30 23.26 1.14
N ILE A 395 -15.60 23.50 1.30
CA ILE A 395 -16.17 24.85 1.45
C ILE A 395 -15.62 25.51 2.72
N THR A 396 -15.54 24.77 3.83
CA THR A 396 -15.02 25.28 5.09
C THR A 396 -13.55 25.69 4.97
N ALA A 397 -12.75 24.94 4.22
CA ALA A 397 -11.34 25.27 3.97
C ALA A 397 -11.14 26.59 3.20
N VAL A 398 -12.07 26.98 2.33
CA VAL A 398 -11.98 28.24 1.57
C VAL A 398 -12.68 29.43 2.22
N LYS A 399 -13.47 29.26 3.28
CA LYS A 399 -14.17 30.37 3.95
C LYS A 399 -13.25 31.51 4.37
N SER A 400 -12.02 31.19 4.82
CA SER A 400 -11.03 32.16 5.27
C SER A 400 -10.26 32.86 4.13
N SER A 401 -10.56 32.55 2.88
CA SER A 401 -9.80 33.05 1.71
C SER A 401 -10.16 34.46 1.26
N GLY A 402 -11.24 35.05 1.81
CA GLY A 402 -11.75 36.38 1.40
C GLY A 402 -12.47 36.38 0.04
N LEU A 403 -12.72 35.22 -0.55
CA LEU A 403 -13.43 35.07 -1.82
C LEU A 403 -14.95 35.19 -1.64
N SER A 404 -15.66 35.64 -2.67
CA SER A 404 -17.12 35.57 -2.73
C SER A 404 -17.63 34.12 -2.71
N ARG A 405 -18.89 33.90 -2.35
CA ARG A 405 -19.47 32.55 -2.31
C ARG A 405 -19.39 31.83 -3.68
N GLU A 406 -19.59 32.56 -4.78
CA GLU A 406 -19.51 32.00 -6.13
C GLU A 406 -18.08 31.58 -6.49
N GLU A 407 -17.10 32.42 -6.15
CA GLU A 407 -15.67 32.10 -6.34
C GLU A 407 -15.21 30.92 -5.46
N GLN A 408 -15.71 30.82 -4.22
CA GLN A 408 -15.45 29.69 -3.33
C GLN A 408 -15.97 28.39 -3.97
N LYS A 409 -17.22 28.38 -4.44
CA LYS A 409 -17.84 27.22 -5.07
C LYS A 409 -17.10 26.80 -6.34
N LYS A 410 -16.80 27.75 -7.23
CA LYS A 410 -16.02 27.51 -8.45
C LYS A 410 -14.65 26.91 -8.13
N ARG A 411 -13.98 27.40 -7.08
CA ARG A 411 -12.66 26.89 -6.67
C ARG A 411 -12.74 25.48 -6.10
N VAL A 412 -13.77 25.15 -5.33
CA VAL A 412 -14.04 23.80 -4.84
C VAL A 412 -14.30 22.84 -6.01
N GLU A 413 -15.16 23.23 -6.96
CA GLU A 413 -15.45 22.45 -8.17
C GLU A 413 -14.18 22.16 -8.99
N GLN A 414 -13.38 23.18 -9.30
CA GLN A 414 -12.11 23.03 -10.03
C GLN A 414 -11.12 22.12 -9.30
N THR A 415 -11.03 22.24 -7.97
CA THR A 415 -10.11 21.40 -7.19
C THR A 415 -10.62 19.97 -7.10
N ALA A 416 -11.93 19.77 -6.97
CA ALA A 416 -12.55 18.44 -6.98
C ALA A 416 -12.38 17.73 -8.33
N GLU A 417 -12.45 18.47 -9.43
CA GLU A 417 -12.17 17.95 -10.78
C GLU A 417 -10.70 17.57 -10.93
N LEU A 418 -9.75 18.45 -10.54
CA LEU A 418 -8.31 18.18 -10.58
C LEU A 418 -7.93 16.92 -9.80
N THR A 419 -8.57 16.67 -8.66
CA THR A 419 -8.29 15.52 -7.79
C THR A 419 -9.22 14.33 -8.04
N GLU A 420 -10.09 14.40 -9.05
CA GLU A 420 -11.04 13.35 -9.43
C GLU A 420 -11.97 12.90 -8.28
N ILE A 421 -12.49 13.84 -7.49
CA ILE A 421 -13.42 13.58 -6.39
C ILE A 421 -14.81 14.21 -6.59
N SER A 422 -15.10 14.78 -7.75
CA SER A 422 -16.39 15.47 -8.04
C SER A 422 -17.60 14.60 -7.74
N GLY A 423 -17.55 13.29 -8.02
CA GLY A 423 -18.63 12.34 -7.74
C GLY A 423 -18.74 11.91 -6.27
N LEU A 424 -17.85 12.39 -5.39
CA LEU A 424 -17.79 11.99 -3.98
C LEU A 424 -18.20 13.12 -3.02
N LEU A 425 -18.47 14.32 -3.52
CA LEU A 425 -18.66 15.53 -2.71
C LEU A 425 -19.78 15.39 -1.67
N THR A 426 -20.83 14.64 -1.98
CA THR A 426 -21.97 14.40 -1.08
C THR A 426 -21.75 13.27 -0.08
N ARG A 427 -20.65 12.52 -0.21
CA ARG A 427 -20.34 11.39 0.69
C ARG A 427 -19.71 11.86 1.99
N HIS A 428 -19.93 11.06 3.02
CA HIS A 428 -19.21 11.22 4.29
C HIS A 428 -17.74 10.81 4.10
N PRO A 429 -16.75 11.54 4.67
CA PRO A 429 -15.33 11.21 4.51
C PRO A 429 -14.96 9.76 4.90
N TYR A 430 -15.63 9.19 5.88
CA TYR A 430 -15.37 7.81 6.32
C TYR A 430 -16.08 6.73 5.47
N ASP A 431 -16.91 7.12 4.49
CA ASP A 431 -17.62 6.21 3.58
C ASP A 431 -16.94 6.06 2.21
N ILE A 432 -15.71 6.56 2.08
CA ILE A 432 -14.93 6.48 0.85
C ILE A 432 -13.72 5.57 1.02
N SER A 433 -13.19 5.05 -0.10
CA SER A 433 -11.99 4.20 -0.09
C SER A 433 -10.74 4.97 0.33
N GLY A 434 -9.69 4.26 0.77
CA GLY A 434 -8.42 4.87 1.17
C GLY A 434 -7.79 5.74 0.08
N GLY A 435 -7.86 5.30 -1.19
CA GLY A 435 -7.39 6.11 -2.33
C GLY A 435 -8.24 7.36 -2.59
N GLU A 436 -9.57 7.27 -2.46
CA GLU A 436 -10.46 8.42 -2.53
C GLU A 436 -10.21 9.40 -1.39
N MET A 437 -9.96 8.89 -0.18
CA MET A 437 -9.58 9.68 0.98
C MET A 437 -8.27 10.46 0.75
N GLN A 438 -7.26 9.83 0.16
CA GLN A 438 -6.00 10.49 -0.19
C GLN A 438 -6.21 11.63 -1.19
N ARG A 439 -7.05 11.44 -2.23
CA ARG A 439 -7.37 12.50 -3.19
C ARG A 439 -8.19 13.62 -2.56
N ALA A 440 -9.13 13.29 -1.69
CA ALA A 440 -9.92 14.28 -0.95
C ALA A 440 -9.03 15.12 -0.02
N ALA A 441 -8.09 14.48 0.68
CA ALA A 441 -7.11 15.17 1.52
C ALA A 441 -6.18 16.08 0.70
N LEU A 442 -5.76 15.61 -0.49
CA LEU A 442 -4.99 16.44 -1.42
C LEU A 442 -5.82 17.65 -1.90
N ALA A 443 -7.09 17.45 -2.25
CA ALA A 443 -8.00 18.55 -2.61
C ALA A 443 -8.07 19.59 -1.50
N LEU A 444 -8.25 19.15 -0.26
CA LEU A 444 -8.35 20.03 0.91
C LEU A 444 -7.13 20.94 1.06
N ILE A 445 -5.92 20.41 0.91
CA ILE A 445 -4.69 21.20 1.04
C ILE A 445 -4.45 22.12 -0.18
N LEU A 446 -4.84 21.70 -1.40
CA LEU A 446 -4.70 22.48 -2.64
C LEU A 446 -5.57 23.75 -2.64
N LEU A 447 -6.68 23.74 -1.92
CA LEU A 447 -7.55 24.93 -1.77
C LEU A 447 -6.82 26.14 -1.17
N LYS A 448 -5.73 25.93 -0.42
CA LYS A 448 -4.89 26.99 0.14
C LYS A 448 -3.87 27.55 -0.86
N LYS A 449 -3.76 26.96 -2.08
CA LYS A 449 -2.77 27.31 -3.12
C LYS A 449 -1.32 27.30 -2.60
N PRO A 450 -0.85 26.21 -2.00
CA PRO A 450 0.50 26.12 -1.50
C PRO A 450 1.53 26.17 -2.64
N GLN A 451 2.73 26.66 -2.34
CA GLN A 451 3.88 26.62 -3.25
C GLN A 451 4.70 25.35 -3.05
N ILE A 452 4.64 24.76 -1.85
CA ILE A 452 5.34 23.54 -1.48
C ILE A 452 4.36 22.59 -0.77
N ILE A 453 4.35 21.34 -1.19
CA ILE A 453 3.53 20.28 -0.58
C ILE A 453 4.46 19.20 -0.03
N PHE A 454 4.37 18.91 1.25
CA PHE A 454 5.00 17.77 1.89
C PHE A 454 3.98 16.64 2.05
N MET A 455 4.38 15.41 1.69
CA MET A 455 3.52 14.23 1.76
C MET A 455 4.24 13.11 2.53
N ASP A 456 3.56 12.51 3.48
CA ASP A 456 4.10 11.35 4.22
C ASP A 456 3.40 10.08 3.79
N GLU A 457 4.12 9.20 3.05
CA GLU A 457 3.65 7.92 2.52
C GLU A 457 2.32 8.01 1.71
N PRO A 458 2.22 8.89 0.69
CA PRO A 458 0.95 9.17 0.01
C PRO A 458 0.39 8.00 -0.80
N THR A 459 1.18 6.97 -1.10
CA THR A 459 0.76 5.79 -1.86
C THR A 459 0.57 4.55 -1.00
N LYS A 460 0.67 4.68 0.33
CA LYS A 460 0.53 3.55 1.25
C LYS A 460 -0.89 3.00 1.25
N GLY A 461 -1.05 1.69 1.10
CA GLY A 461 -2.36 1.02 1.12
C GLY A 461 -3.25 1.34 -0.09
N THR A 462 -2.66 1.80 -1.20
CA THR A 462 -3.40 2.12 -2.43
C THR A 462 -3.06 1.16 -3.56
N ASP A 463 -4.01 0.97 -4.47
CA ASP A 463 -3.82 0.13 -5.65
C ASP A 463 -2.95 0.80 -6.73
N ALA A 464 -2.50 0.02 -7.70
CA ALA A 464 -1.60 0.49 -8.75
C ALA A 464 -2.25 1.50 -9.72
N LEU A 465 -3.56 1.41 -9.95
CA LEU A 465 -4.27 2.39 -10.79
C LEU A 465 -4.38 3.74 -10.09
N PHE A 466 -4.63 3.72 -8.78
CA PHE A 466 -4.57 4.93 -7.97
C PHE A 466 -3.19 5.59 -8.08
N LYS A 467 -2.09 4.82 -7.95
CA LYS A 467 -0.73 5.37 -8.04
C LYS A 467 -0.47 6.09 -9.37
N LYS A 468 -0.90 5.52 -10.50
CA LYS A 468 -0.80 6.17 -11.82
C LYS A 468 -1.56 7.48 -11.88
N LYS A 469 -2.81 7.52 -11.41
CA LYS A 469 -3.62 8.73 -11.35
C LYS A 469 -3.00 9.77 -10.43
N TYR A 470 -2.58 9.35 -9.25
CA TYR A 470 -1.95 10.23 -8.26
C TYR A 470 -0.65 10.84 -8.80
N ALA A 471 0.17 10.06 -9.51
CA ALA A 471 1.37 10.54 -10.18
C ALA A 471 1.07 11.60 -11.24
N SER A 472 0.02 11.42 -12.05
CA SER A 472 -0.39 12.44 -13.03
C SER A 472 -0.84 13.74 -12.38
N ILE A 473 -1.54 13.68 -11.24
CA ILE A 473 -1.91 14.86 -10.46
C ILE A 473 -0.64 15.56 -9.93
N ILE A 474 0.30 14.80 -9.33
CA ILE A 474 1.58 15.36 -8.84
C ILE A 474 2.35 16.03 -9.98
N LYS A 475 2.44 15.40 -11.13
CA LYS A 475 3.11 15.98 -12.30
C LYS A 475 2.48 17.30 -12.73
N ASN A 476 1.17 17.35 -12.86
CA ASN A 476 0.44 18.59 -13.20
C ASN A 476 0.69 19.71 -12.18
N LEU A 477 0.81 19.37 -10.89
CA LEU A 477 1.17 20.33 -9.86
C LEU A 477 2.59 20.85 -10.04
N CYS A 478 3.56 19.98 -10.31
CA CYS A 478 4.95 20.36 -10.56
C CYS A 478 5.08 21.21 -11.82
N ASP A 479 4.40 20.84 -12.91
CA ASP A 479 4.36 21.61 -14.16
C ASP A 479 3.76 23.01 -13.97
N SER A 480 2.86 23.18 -12.99
CA SER A 480 2.32 24.50 -12.57
C SER A 480 3.23 25.27 -11.61
N GLY A 481 4.42 24.75 -11.30
CA GLY A 481 5.45 25.40 -10.47
C GLY A 481 5.38 25.06 -8.96
N ILE A 482 4.48 24.17 -8.55
CA ILE A 482 4.40 23.68 -7.16
C ILE A 482 5.51 22.64 -6.93
N THR A 483 6.19 22.74 -5.79
CA THR A 483 7.18 21.72 -5.40
C THR A 483 6.51 20.67 -4.55
N VAL A 484 6.62 19.40 -4.94
CA VAL A 484 6.08 18.26 -4.18
C VAL A 484 7.22 17.45 -3.58
N ILE A 485 7.17 17.21 -2.27
CA ILE A 485 8.17 16.48 -1.52
C ILE A 485 7.46 15.31 -0.82
N ALA A 486 7.78 14.08 -1.21
CA ALA A 486 7.15 12.90 -0.63
C ALA A 486 8.16 11.97 0.04
N VAL A 487 7.85 11.54 1.26
CA VAL A 487 8.46 10.36 1.87
C VAL A 487 7.73 9.14 1.31
N SER A 488 8.47 8.16 0.81
CA SER A 488 7.89 6.93 0.28
C SER A 488 8.81 5.71 0.48
N HIS A 489 8.18 4.55 0.60
CA HIS A 489 8.84 3.24 0.53
C HIS A 489 8.62 2.54 -0.82
N ASP A 490 7.86 3.16 -1.71
CA ASP A 490 7.53 2.62 -3.02
C ASP A 490 8.62 2.97 -4.04
N THR A 491 9.60 2.08 -4.19
CA THR A 491 10.74 2.27 -5.11
C THR A 491 10.32 2.35 -6.57
N GLU A 492 9.33 1.55 -6.99
CA GLU A 492 8.81 1.56 -8.36
C GLU A 492 8.15 2.93 -8.67
N PHE A 493 7.29 3.41 -7.77
CA PHE A 493 6.63 4.71 -7.90
C PHE A 493 7.65 5.85 -7.96
N CYS A 494 8.66 5.84 -7.09
CA CYS A 494 9.69 6.87 -7.07
C CYS A 494 10.57 6.82 -8.32
N ALA A 495 10.94 5.63 -8.81
CA ALA A 495 11.75 5.48 -10.02
C ALA A 495 11.02 5.97 -11.29
N GLU A 496 9.72 5.72 -11.36
CA GLU A 496 8.90 6.05 -12.54
C GLU A 496 8.52 7.54 -12.58
N TYR A 497 8.22 8.16 -11.42
CA TYR A 497 7.53 9.46 -11.40
C TYR A 497 8.29 10.60 -10.73
N SER A 498 9.34 10.36 -9.93
CA SER A 498 10.07 11.47 -9.30
C SER A 498 11.12 12.08 -10.22
N ASP A 499 11.41 13.36 -10.01
CA ASP A 499 12.48 14.08 -10.70
C ASP A 499 13.83 13.91 -9.99
N ARG A 500 13.79 13.71 -8.65
CA ARG A 500 14.97 13.49 -7.80
C ARG A 500 14.63 12.58 -6.64
N CYS A 501 15.63 11.81 -6.21
CA CYS A 501 15.56 10.92 -5.07
C CYS A 501 16.68 11.24 -4.07
N ALA A 502 16.33 11.27 -2.78
CA ALA A 502 17.30 11.35 -1.71
C ALA A 502 17.19 10.12 -0.78
N PHE A 503 18.32 9.68 -0.24
CA PHE A 503 18.37 8.58 0.73
C PHE A 503 18.76 9.09 2.11
N ILE A 504 17.88 8.82 3.10
CA ILE A 504 18.15 9.12 4.50
C ILE A 504 18.56 7.84 5.22
N PHE A 505 19.71 7.90 5.88
CA PHE A 505 20.22 6.85 6.74
C PHE A 505 20.78 7.46 8.03
N ASP A 506 20.38 6.91 9.17
CA ASP A 506 20.79 7.36 10.52
C ASP A 506 20.68 8.89 10.71
N GLY A 507 19.57 9.47 10.28
CA GLY A 507 19.28 10.90 10.41
C GLY A 507 20.09 11.82 9.49
N ARG A 508 20.81 11.30 8.50
CA ARG A 508 21.60 12.05 7.52
C ARG A 508 21.10 11.83 6.11
N CYS A 509 21.20 12.83 5.26
CA CYS A 509 21.01 12.66 3.82
C CYS A 509 22.33 12.16 3.22
N ILE A 510 22.34 10.93 2.71
CA ILE A 510 23.55 10.27 2.18
C ILE A 510 23.74 10.61 0.70
N THR A 511 22.65 10.66 -0.06
CA THR A 511 22.67 10.97 -1.49
C THR A 511 21.41 11.74 -1.90
N ASP A 512 21.54 12.58 -2.92
CA ASP A 512 20.49 13.32 -3.58
C ASP A 512 20.83 13.37 -5.07
N THR A 513 20.11 12.62 -5.89
CA THR A 513 20.41 12.48 -7.32
C THR A 513 19.16 12.19 -8.14
N GLU A 514 19.31 12.09 -9.46
CA GLU A 514 18.22 11.69 -10.38
C GLU A 514 17.83 10.22 -10.14
N PRO A 515 16.54 9.85 -10.34
CA PRO A 515 16.05 8.50 -10.05
C PRO A 515 16.84 7.41 -10.78
N LYS A 516 17.13 7.60 -12.05
CA LYS A 516 17.88 6.64 -12.87
C LYS A 516 19.22 6.30 -12.27
N ARG A 517 19.98 7.32 -11.86
CA ARG A 517 21.27 7.15 -11.19
C ARG A 517 21.09 6.55 -9.79
N PHE A 518 20.14 7.06 -9.02
CA PHE A 518 19.85 6.56 -7.68
C PHE A 518 19.60 5.05 -7.71
N PHE A 519 18.65 4.58 -8.50
CA PHE A 519 18.23 3.18 -8.49
C PHE A 519 19.20 2.25 -9.24
N SER A 520 19.98 2.73 -10.21
CA SER A 520 20.99 1.91 -10.91
C SER A 520 22.26 1.68 -10.07
N GLU A 521 22.69 2.68 -9.27
CA GLU A 521 23.88 2.60 -8.41
C GLU A 521 23.61 1.85 -7.10
N ASN A 522 22.34 1.72 -6.66
CA ASN A 522 21.99 1.00 -5.43
C ASN A 522 21.76 -0.49 -5.70
N PHE A 523 22.28 -1.34 -4.81
CA PHE A 523 22.13 -2.78 -4.91
C PHE A 523 20.84 -3.29 -4.26
N PHE A 524 20.51 -2.82 -3.06
CA PHE A 524 19.33 -3.25 -2.28
C PHE A 524 18.14 -2.31 -2.47
N TYR A 525 18.36 -1.00 -2.43
CA TYR A 525 17.34 0.02 -2.62
C TYR A 525 17.18 0.37 -4.10
N THR A 526 16.71 -0.61 -4.88
CA THR A 526 16.43 -0.45 -6.31
C THR A 526 15.13 -1.14 -6.67
N THR A 527 14.64 -0.92 -7.88
CA THR A 527 13.40 -1.49 -8.40
C THR A 527 13.52 -2.99 -8.68
N ALA A 528 12.40 -3.71 -8.68
CA ALA A 528 12.35 -5.10 -9.11
C ALA A 528 12.72 -5.23 -10.60
N SER A 529 12.36 -4.25 -11.42
CA SER A 529 12.75 -4.16 -12.84
C SER A 529 14.27 -4.12 -13.00
N ASN A 530 14.97 -3.24 -12.25
CA ASN A 530 16.43 -3.18 -12.28
C ASN A 530 17.06 -4.48 -11.75
N LYS A 531 16.58 -5.00 -10.62
CA LYS A 531 17.08 -6.29 -10.06
C LYS A 531 16.95 -7.44 -11.07
N THR A 532 15.90 -7.44 -11.89
CA THR A 532 15.68 -8.45 -12.92
C THR A 532 16.68 -8.32 -14.08
N ALA A 533 16.98 -7.09 -14.49
CA ALA A 533 17.66 -6.82 -15.77
C ALA A 533 19.09 -6.29 -15.64
N ARG A 534 19.59 -6.02 -14.43
CA ARG A 534 20.85 -5.29 -14.21
C ARG A 534 22.12 -5.92 -14.82
N GLU A 535 22.12 -7.24 -14.99
CA GLU A 535 23.26 -7.93 -15.60
C GLU A 535 23.40 -7.62 -17.10
N PHE A 536 22.29 -7.34 -17.76
CA PHE A 536 22.23 -6.98 -19.17
C PHE A 536 22.05 -5.47 -19.37
N PHE A 537 21.21 -4.84 -18.56
CA PHE A 537 20.83 -3.43 -18.66
C PHE A 537 20.97 -2.72 -17.30
N PRO A 538 22.20 -2.47 -16.82
CA PRO A 538 22.43 -1.94 -15.47
C PRO A 538 21.79 -0.57 -15.22
N ALA A 539 21.64 0.26 -16.24
CA ALA A 539 21.04 1.59 -16.15
C ALA A 539 19.51 1.62 -16.32
N ALA A 540 18.89 0.48 -16.66
CA ALA A 540 17.43 0.40 -16.77
C ALA A 540 16.82 0.21 -15.38
N VAL A 541 15.96 1.14 -14.96
CA VAL A 541 15.37 1.15 -13.63
C VAL A 541 13.85 1.00 -13.65
N THR A 542 13.21 1.23 -14.80
CA THR A 542 11.77 1.07 -14.97
C THR A 542 11.43 -0.14 -15.85
N GLU A 543 10.22 -0.67 -15.66
CA GLU A 543 9.70 -1.75 -16.49
C GLU A 543 9.74 -1.41 -17.98
N ARG A 544 9.34 -0.18 -18.32
CA ARG A 544 9.33 0.31 -19.69
C ARG A 544 10.71 0.28 -20.32
N GLU A 545 11.73 0.79 -19.61
CA GLU A 545 13.13 0.78 -20.10
C GLU A 545 13.62 -0.65 -20.37
N VAL A 546 13.38 -1.57 -19.42
CA VAL A 546 13.77 -2.99 -19.58
C VAL A 546 13.08 -3.61 -20.78
N THR A 547 11.76 -3.41 -20.91
CA THR A 547 10.98 -3.98 -22.02
C THR A 547 11.44 -3.43 -23.39
N GLU A 548 11.68 -2.12 -23.48
CA GLU A 548 12.14 -1.48 -24.73
C GLU A 548 13.53 -1.97 -25.13
N LEU A 549 14.46 -2.10 -24.17
CA LEU A 549 15.81 -2.61 -24.42
C LEU A 549 15.80 -4.10 -24.85
N CYS A 550 15.00 -4.92 -24.20
CA CYS A 550 14.79 -6.32 -24.60
C CYS A 550 14.25 -6.40 -26.03
N LYS A 551 13.22 -5.61 -26.37
CA LYS A 551 12.65 -5.59 -27.73
C LYS A 551 13.67 -5.13 -28.80
N LYS A 552 14.56 -4.19 -28.48
CA LYS A 552 15.64 -3.77 -29.38
C LYS A 552 16.66 -4.89 -29.59
N SER A 553 17.15 -5.51 -28.51
CA SER A 553 18.12 -6.61 -28.57
C SER A 553 17.59 -7.86 -29.28
N LEU A 554 16.28 -8.09 -29.30
CA LEU A 554 15.68 -9.21 -30.04
C LEU A 554 15.56 -8.97 -31.54
N ARG A 555 15.55 -7.69 -31.96
CA ARG A 555 15.49 -7.31 -33.39
C ARG A 555 16.87 -7.22 -34.03
N SER A 556 17.92 -7.04 -33.23
CA SER A 556 19.31 -7.10 -33.65
C SER A 556 19.80 -8.54 -33.76
#